data_4ddbc82533c6858d0a75c6709e92363f
#
_entry.id   4ddbc82533c6858d0a75c6709e92363f
#
_cell.length_a   1.000
_cell.length_b   1.000
_cell.length_c   1.000
_cell.angle_alpha   90.00
_cell.angle_beta   90.00
_cell.angle_gamma   90.00
#
_symmetry.space_group_name_H-M   'P 1'
#
loop_
_entity.id
_entity.type
_entity.pdbx_description
1 polymer ?
#
loop_
_entity_poly.entity_id
_entity_poly.type
_entity_poly.pdbx_seq_one_letter_code
_entity_poly.pdbx_strand_id
1 'polypeptide(L)'
;MKRNGDNNHLGAENPLRTSLIRGTHVNKSTVFLIRESPSRGDSVSTLLRSNGMAVVSFDHPSQFYETYNPDIPGCMVLDLSDSLVAGITLAEQISEKGYCPPYIIVGGEPRTCDLARAMRSGAQDFFDTPLDGGLFIARVREAMKQDQQRRLRWQTDQSLLKRVDSLSPREREILTLVMDGKLSKQIASQLDISVKTVEAHRANILRKMHVDSFIQVVCLIANKQDLLDTSSCDAA
;
A
#
# COMPACT_ATOMS: atom_id res chain seq x y z
N MET A 1 -5.63 31.88 47.74
CA MET A 1 -4.96 30.57 47.75
C MET A 1 -5.27 29.87 46.47
N LYS A 2 -4.36 29.98 45.46
CA LYS A 2 -4.49 29.39 44.09
C LYS A 2 -3.88 28.01 44.16
N ARG A 3 -4.60 26.97 43.67
CA ARG A 3 -3.96 25.68 43.35
C ARG A 3 -4.06 25.50 41.83
N ASN A 4 -2.90 25.55 41.20
CA ASN A 4 -2.68 25.11 39.84
C ASN A 4 -2.85 23.61 39.76
N GLY A 5 -3.66 23.15 38.83
CA GLY A 5 -3.72 21.75 38.43
C GLY A 5 -2.89 21.60 37.14
N ASP A 6 -1.72 21.00 37.28
CA ASP A 6 -0.86 20.64 36.16
C ASP A 6 -1.50 19.49 35.39
N ASN A 7 -1.97 19.80 34.19
CA ASN A 7 -2.36 18.81 33.17
C ASN A 7 -1.09 18.38 32.41
N ASN A 8 -0.40 17.40 32.94
CA ASN A 8 0.73 16.78 32.23
C ASN A 8 0.22 15.63 31.35
N HIS A 9 -0.30 15.96 30.15
CA HIS A 9 -0.44 14.99 29.08
C HIS A 9 0.93 14.74 28.47
N LEU A 10 1.65 13.80 29.05
CA LEU A 10 2.80 13.17 28.42
C LEU A 10 2.31 12.45 27.16
N GLY A 11 2.54 13.09 26.02
CA GLY A 11 2.32 12.48 24.71
C GLY A 11 3.14 11.19 24.62
N ALA A 12 2.46 10.07 24.46
CA ALA A 12 3.07 8.80 24.15
C ALA A 12 3.94 8.96 22.89
N GLU A 13 5.25 8.89 23.05
CA GLU A 13 6.20 8.95 21.94
C GLU A 13 5.88 7.78 20.98
N ASN A 14 5.57 8.11 19.75
CA ASN A 14 5.27 7.17 18.69
C ASN A 14 6.48 6.23 18.49
N PRO A 15 6.37 4.90 18.76
CA PRO A 15 7.48 3.97 18.69
C PRO A 15 8.11 3.89 17.30
N LEU A 16 7.36 4.20 16.24
CA LEU A 16 7.88 4.28 14.87
C LEU A 16 8.75 5.52 14.68
N ARG A 17 8.44 6.65 15.31
CA ARG A 17 9.24 7.86 15.22
C ARG A 17 10.63 7.68 15.82
N THR A 18 10.71 6.97 16.95
CA THR A 18 11.98 6.74 17.65
C THR A 18 12.86 5.71 16.93
N SER A 19 12.28 4.69 16.26
CA SER A 19 13.05 3.71 15.49
C SER A 19 13.48 4.23 14.12
N LEU A 20 12.68 5.09 13.47
CA LEU A 20 13.00 5.73 12.19
C LEU A 20 14.09 6.81 12.31
N ILE A 21 14.16 7.52 13.44
CA ILE A 21 15.19 8.57 13.70
C ILE A 21 16.58 7.95 13.92
N ARG A 22 16.69 6.68 14.31
CA ARG A 22 17.98 5.99 14.50
C ARG A 22 18.54 5.30 13.25
N GLY A 23 18.22 5.75 12.05
CA GLY A 23 19.02 5.65 10.82
C GLY A 23 19.61 4.29 10.39
N THR A 24 19.24 3.14 10.95
CA THR A 24 19.99 1.90 10.75
C THR A 24 19.21 0.70 10.18
N HIS A 25 17.92 0.83 9.82
CA HIS A 25 17.14 -0.34 9.32
C HIS A 25 16.15 -0.04 8.19
N VAL A 26 16.52 0.78 7.21
CA VAL A 26 15.64 1.11 6.05
C VAL A 26 15.36 -0.10 5.14
N ASN A 27 16.01 -1.24 5.36
CA ASN A 27 15.91 -2.39 4.45
C ASN A 27 15.46 -3.70 5.11
N LYS A 28 15.02 -3.69 6.38
CA LYS A 28 14.58 -4.93 7.04
C LYS A 28 13.06 -4.95 7.12
N SER A 29 12.46 -5.95 6.44
CA SER A 29 11.00 -6.19 6.52
C SER A 29 10.54 -6.32 7.97
N THR A 30 9.44 -5.66 8.31
CA THR A 30 8.90 -5.54 9.67
C THR A 30 7.58 -6.29 9.80
N VAL A 31 7.39 -6.99 10.91
CA VAL A 31 6.08 -7.53 11.27
C VAL A 31 5.34 -6.49 12.11
N PHE A 32 4.21 -6.02 11.61
CA PHE A 32 3.29 -5.15 12.32
C PHE A 32 2.29 -6.02 13.08
N LEU A 33 2.50 -6.20 14.37
CA LEU A 33 1.60 -6.94 15.24
C LEU A 33 0.52 -6.01 15.78
N ILE A 34 -0.71 -6.18 15.32
CA ILE A 34 -1.86 -5.36 15.70
C ILE A 34 -2.75 -6.20 16.62
N ARG A 35 -2.99 -5.71 17.81
CA ARG A 35 -3.83 -6.33 18.83
C ARG A 35 -5.15 -5.57 18.99
N GLU A 36 -6.16 -6.25 19.45
CA GLU A 36 -7.44 -5.64 19.80
C GLU A 36 -7.43 -5.11 21.24
N SER A 37 -6.60 -5.70 22.11
CA SER A 37 -6.47 -5.32 23.51
C SER A 37 -5.06 -5.57 24.02
N PRO A 38 -4.50 -4.70 24.88
CA PRO A 38 -3.18 -4.88 25.50
C PRO A 38 -3.13 -6.04 26.51
N SER A 39 -4.27 -6.57 26.93
CA SER A 39 -4.36 -7.62 27.95
C SER A 39 -4.02 -9.03 27.42
N ARG A 40 -3.88 -9.24 26.13
CA ARG A 40 -3.40 -10.51 25.58
C ARG A 40 -1.90 -10.64 25.77
N GLY A 41 -1.48 -11.78 26.33
CA GLY A 41 -0.06 -12.07 26.59
C GLY A 41 0.81 -11.94 25.33
N ASP A 42 2.09 -11.65 25.53
CA ASP A 42 3.09 -11.40 24.47
C ASP A 42 3.54 -12.67 23.70
N SER A 43 2.74 -13.76 23.72
CA SER A 43 3.13 -15.04 23.12
C SER A 43 3.46 -14.93 21.62
N VAL A 44 2.62 -14.26 20.84
CA VAL A 44 2.83 -14.06 19.41
C VAL A 44 4.05 -13.16 19.17
N SER A 45 4.17 -12.06 19.91
CA SER A 45 5.31 -11.16 19.83
C SER A 45 6.62 -11.88 20.18
N THR A 46 6.63 -12.65 21.26
CA THR A 46 7.79 -13.42 21.69
C THR A 46 8.18 -14.48 20.68
N LEU A 47 7.21 -15.19 20.10
CA LEU A 47 7.44 -16.19 19.06
C LEU A 47 8.06 -15.56 17.81
N LEU A 48 7.56 -14.42 17.34
CA LEU A 48 8.10 -13.71 16.19
C LEU A 48 9.53 -13.22 16.46
N ARG A 49 9.78 -12.59 17.61
CA ARG A 49 11.10 -12.06 17.98
C ARG A 49 12.15 -13.16 18.20
N SER A 50 11.78 -14.26 18.81
CA SER A 50 12.70 -15.41 19.01
C SER A 50 13.11 -16.05 17.68
N ASN A 51 12.31 -15.88 16.61
CA ASN A 51 12.64 -16.30 15.25
C ASN A 51 13.35 -15.22 14.42
N GLY A 52 13.89 -14.18 15.07
CA GLY A 52 14.73 -13.14 14.47
C GLY A 52 13.99 -12.09 13.66
N MET A 53 12.66 -11.97 13.80
CA MET A 53 11.85 -10.98 13.11
C MET A 53 11.86 -9.62 13.82
N ALA A 54 11.89 -8.54 13.06
CA ALA A 54 11.65 -7.22 13.61
C ALA A 54 10.14 -7.05 13.81
N VAL A 55 9.72 -6.77 15.05
CA VAL A 55 8.30 -6.65 15.40
C VAL A 55 8.01 -5.28 16.00
N VAL A 56 7.04 -4.59 15.43
CA VAL A 56 6.43 -3.39 15.98
C VAL A 56 5.00 -3.72 16.38
N SER A 57 4.68 -3.52 17.66
CA SER A 57 3.37 -3.88 18.22
C SER A 57 2.50 -2.64 18.37
N PHE A 58 1.22 -2.81 18.10
CA PHE A 58 0.17 -1.81 18.26
C PHE A 58 -0.94 -2.42 19.12
N ASP A 59 -1.36 -1.70 20.14
CA ASP A 59 -2.39 -2.17 21.07
C ASP A 59 -3.81 -1.92 20.57
N HIS A 60 -3.93 -1.16 19.45
CA HIS A 60 -5.20 -0.87 18.80
C HIS A 60 -5.03 -0.72 17.29
N PRO A 61 -6.02 -1.18 16.47
CA PRO A 61 -6.02 -0.98 15.02
C PRO A 61 -5.89 0.50 14.60
N SER A 62 -6.53 1.43 15.33
CA SER A 62 -6.44 2.88 15.06
C SER A 62 -5.02 3.42 15.16
N GLN A 63 -4.22 2.97 16.12
CA GLN A 63 -2.83 3.41 16.25
C GLN A 63 -2.02 3.03 15.03
N PHE A 64 -2.22 1.81 14.51
CA PHE A 64 -1.56 1.40 13.27
C PHE A 64 -2.05 2.23 12.10
N TYR A 65 -3.37 2.41 11.96
CA TYR A 65 -3.94 3.20 10.87
C TYR A 65 -3.38 4.63 10.80
N GLU A 66 -3.26 5.31 11.94
CA GLU A 66 -2.74 6.68 12.02
C GLU A 66 -1.26 6.78 11.67
N THR A 67 -0.48 5.75 12.02
CA THR A 67 0.98 5.75 11.87
C THR A 67 1.45 4.98 10.64
N TYR A 68 0.54 4.31 9.92
CA TYR A 68 0.89 3.49 8.77
C TYR A 68 1.59 4.29 7.68
N ASN A 69 2.75 3.78 7.27
CA ASN A 69 3.51 4.30 6.14
C ASN A 69 3.68 3.19 5.09
N PRO A 70 3.13 3.36 3.86
CA PRO A 70 3.25 2.39 2.79
C PRO A 70 4.69 2.16 2.30
N ASP A 71 5.65 3.00 2.66
CA ASP A 71 7.06 2.82 2.27
C ASP A 71 7.81 1.81 3.15
N ILE A 72 7.27 1.44 4.31
CA ILE A 72 7.91 0.48 5.22
C ILE A 72 7.51 -0.95 4.83
N PRO A 73 8.46 -1.80 4.36
CA PRO A 73 8.16 -3.17 3.95
C PRO A 73 7.82 -4.05 5.16
N GLY A 74 6.87 -4.97 4.96
CA GLY A 74 6.51 -5.93 5.99
C GLY A 74 5.18 -6.63 5.80
N CYS A 75 4.73 -7.33 6.83
CA CYS A 75 3.39 -7.91 6.87
C CYS A 75 2.66 -7.53 8.16
N MET A 76 1.34 -7.53 8.14
CA MET A 76 0.53 -7.37 9.32
C MET A 76 0.21 -8.74 9.92
N VAL A 77 0.27 -8.83 11.25
CA VAL A 77 -0.30 -9.93 12.03
C VAL A 77 -1.39 -9.32 12.90
N LEU A 78 -2.62 -9.73 12.65
CA LEU A 78 -3.80 -9.27 13.36
C LEU A 78 -4.12 -10.29 14.45
N ASP A 79 -3.76 -9.98 15.69
CA ASP A 79 -4.04 -10.84 16.85
C ASP A 79 -5.37 -10.41 17.49
N LEU A 80 -6.44 -11.05 17.03
CA LEU A 80 -7.83 -10.68 17.30
C LEU A 80 -8.50 -11.80 18.11
N SER A 81 -9.03 -11.46 19.30
CA SER A 81 -9.70 -12.44 20.15
C SER A 81 -11.19 -12.55 19.88
N ASP A 82 -11.85 -11.42 19.74
CA ASP A 82 -13.30 -11.34 19.86
C ASP A 82 -14.01 -11.00 18.55
N SER A 83 -13.32 -10.35 17.61
CA SER A 83 -13.95 -9.95 16.34
C SER A 83 -12.95 -9.82 15.18
N LEU A 84 -13.08 -10.67 14.20
CA LEU A 84 -12.38 -10.52 12.90
C LEU A 84 -12.77 -9.23 12.17
N VAL A 85 -13.92 -8.64 12.49
CA VAL A 85 -14.47 -7.47 11.79
C VAL A 85 -13.54 -6.27 11.91
N ALA A 86 -12.98 -6.02 13.10
CA ALA A 86 -12.05 -4.90 13.31
C ALA A 86 -10.78 -5.03 12.44
N GLY A 87 -10.21 -6.22 12.32
CA GLY A 87 -9.05 -6.47 11.48
C GLY A 87 -9.33 -6.36 9.99
N ILE A 88 -10.47 -6.88 9.52
CA ILE A 88 -10.91 -6.77 8.13
C ILE A 88 -11.13 -5.30 7.78
N THR A 89 -11.83 -4.55 8.64
CA THR A 89 -12.06 -3.12 8.44
C THR A 89 -10.75 -2.34 8.38
N LEU A 90 -9.79 -2.67 9.26
CA LEU A 90 -8.46 -2.07 9.21
C LEU A 90 -7.78 -2.34 7.85
N ALA A 91 -7.79 -3.59 7.37
CA ALA A 91 -7.17 -3.94 6.10
C ALA A 91 -7.84 -3.21 4.91
N GLU A 92 -9.17 -3.09 4.91
CA GLU A 92 -9.93 -2.31 3.94
C GLU A 92 -9.52 -0.82 3.97
N GLN A 93 -9.49 -0.20 5.13
CA GLN A 93 -9.06 1.20 5.32
C GLN A 93 -7.58 1.45 4.91
N ILE A 94 -6.70 0.50 5.18
CA ILE A 94 -5.29 0.58 4.75
C ILE A 94 -5.19 0.47 3.21
N SER A 95 -6.02 -0.35 2.59
CA SER A 95 -6.08 -0.46 1.12
C SER A 95 -6.48 0.87 0.47
N GLU A 96 -7.39 1.62 1.07
CA GLU A 96 -7.80 2.96 0.62
C GLU A 96 -6.65 3.99 0.69
N LYS A 97 -5.67 3.79 1.57
CA LYS A 97 -4.42 4.58 1.61
C LYS A 97 -3.43 4.25 0.47
N GLY A 98 -3.77 3.29 -0.40
CA GLY A 98 -3.06 2.96 -1.62
C GLY A 98 -2.33 1.63 -1.61
N TYR A 99 -1.75 1.19 -0.50
CA TYR A 99 -1.07 -0.10 -0.40
C TYR A 99 -1.37 -0.79 0.92
N CYS A 100 -1.93 -1.99 0.86
CA CYS A 100 -2.12 -2.85 2.03
C CYS A 100 -1.06 -3.96 2.03
N PRO A 101 -0.23 -4.06 3.09
CA PRO A 101 0.69 -5.19 3.25
C PRO A 101 -0.10 -6.51 3.34
N PRO A 102 0.47 -7.64 2.92
CA PRO A 102 -0.14 -8.93 3.20
C PRO A 102 -0.35 -9.10 4.69
N TYR A 103 -1.45 -9.75 5.08
CA TYR A 103 -1.76 -9.92 6.49
C TYR A 103 -2.22 -11.34 6.82
N ILE A 104 -1.90 -11.74 8.06
CA ILE A 104 -2.24 -13.00 8.67
C ILE A 104 -3.08 -12.71 9.91
N ILE A 105 -4.12 -13.49 10.14
CA ILE A 105 -4.99 -13.35 11.29
C ILE A 105 -4.69 -14.47 12.28
N VAL A 106 -4.59 -14.10 13.55
CA VAL A 106 -4.51 -15.03 14.67
C VAL A 106 -5.70 -14.76 15.58
N GLY A 107 -6.48 -15.77 15.92
CA GLY A 107 -7.67 -15.59 16.74
C GLY A 107 -8.30 -16.87 17.20
N GLY A 108 -9.40 -16.75 17.93
CA GLY A 108 -10.25 -17.87 18.31
C GLY A 108 -11.20 -18.28 17.16
N GLU A 109 -12.23 -19.04 17.48
CA GLU A 109 -13.20 -19.59 16.51
C GLU A 109 -13.96 -18.50 15.74
N PRO A 110 -13.60 -18.21 14.47
CA PRO A 110 -14.31 -17.24 13.66
C PRO A 110 -15.60 -17.81 13.09
N ARG A 111 -16.59 -16.95 12.85
CA ARG A 111 -17.72 -17.35 12.03
C ARG A 111 -17.24 -17.56 10.58
N THR A 112 -17.77 -18.57 9.92
CA THR A 112 -17.39 -18.91 8.52
C THR A 112 -17.54 -17.71 7.56
N CYS A 113 -18.58 -16.88 7.75
CA CYS A 113 -18.79 -15.69 6.91
C CYS A 113 -17.69 -14.63 7.09
N ASP A 114 -17.18 -14.44 8.32
CA ASP A 114 -16.13 -13.47 8.62
C ASP A 114 -14.79 -13.96 8.06
N LEU A 115 -14.50 -15.27 8.17
CA LEU A 115 -13.32 -15.87 7.55
C LEU A 115 -13.36 -15.73 6.03
N ALA A 116 -14.50 -16.03 5.39
CA ALA A 116 -14.66 -15.86 3.95
C ALA A 116 -14.50 -14.39 3.52
N ARG A 117 -14.95 -13.42 4.33
CA ARG A 117 -14.73 -12.00 4.08
C ARG A 117 -13.26 -11.64 4.22
N ALA A 118 -12.57 -12.10 5.27
CA ALA A 118 -11.15 -11.88 5.47
C ALA A 118 -10.32 -12.36 4.27
N MET A 119 -10.58 -13.58 3.79
CA MET A 119 -9.87 -14.13 2.62
C MET A 119 -10.12 -13.31 1.36
N ARG A 120 -11.36 -12.85 1.11
CA ARG A 120 -11.68 -11.98 -0.03
C ARG A 120 -11.05 -10.60 0.07
N SER A 121 -10.86 -10.07 1.29
CA SER A 121 -10.18 -8.78 1.51
C SER A 121 -8.65 -8.90 1.52
N GLY A 122 -8.09 -10.09 1.22
CA GLY A 122 -6.66 -10.28 1.00
C GLY A 122 -5.88 -10.87 2.17
N ALA A 123 -6.56 -11.45 3.19
CA ALA A 123 -5.89 -12.24 4.20
C ALA A 123 -5.12 -13.41 3.56
N GLN A 124 -3.88 -13.60 3.98
CA GLN A 124 -3.03 -14.67 3.47
C GLN A 124 -3.33 -16.00 4.16
N ASP A 125 -3.62 -15.93 5.46
CA ASP A 125 -3.93 -17.12 6.25
C ASP A 125 -4.65 -16.74 7.55
N PHE A 126 -5.22 -17.75 8.20
CA PHE A 126 -5.84 -17.68 9.52
C PHE A 126 -5.26 -18.78 10.42
N PHE A 127 -4.92 -18.44 11.65
CA PHE A 127 -4.43 -19.36 12.66
C PHE A 127 -5.32 -19.34 13.88
N ASP A 128 -5.78 -20.52 14.26
CA ASP A 128 -6.48 -20.74 15.51
C ASP A 128 -5.51 -20.85 16.69
N THR A 129 -6.02 -20.72 17.89
CA THR A 129 -5.26 -20.92 19.13
C THR A 129 -5.68 -22.25 19.81
N PRO A 130 -4.72 -23.09 20.25
CA PRO A 130 -3.27 -22.87 20.38
C PRO A 130 -2.52 -22.88 19.05
N LEU A 131 -1.57 -21.93 18.89
CA LEU A 131 -0.88 -21.65 17.64
C LEU A 131 0.19 -22.71 17.32
N ASP A 132 0.15 -23.31 16.12
CA ASP A 132 1.29 -24.03 15.55
C ASP A 132 2.39 -23.02 15.19
N GLY A 133 3.37 -22.85 16.09
CA GLY A 133 4.42 -21.86 15.93
C GLY A 133 5.29 -22.08 14.70
N GLY A 134 5.53 -23.34 14.29
CA GLY A 134 6.35 -23.66 13.13
C GLY A 134 5.67 -23.21 11.83
N LEU A 135 4.42 -23.60 11.65
CA LEU A 135 3.62 -23.26 10.47
C LEU A 135 3.38 -21.74 10.42
N PHE A 136 3.04 -21.13 11.53
CA PHE A 136 2.81 -19.69 11.62
C PHE A 136 4.05 -18.89 11.17
N ILE A 137 5.23 -19.20 11.70
CA ILE A 137 6.48 -18.52 11.33
C ILE A 137 6.79 -18.70 9.82
N ALA A 138 6.55 -19.90 9.29
CA ALA A 138 6.73 -20.14 7.85
C ALA A 138 5.82 -19.25 7.00
N ARG A 139 4.55 -19.09 7.39
CA ARG A 139 3.58 -18.23 6.69
C ARG A 139 3.92 -16.74 6.81
N VAL A 140 4.36 -16.29 7.98
CA VAL A 140 4.83 -14.89 8.14
C VAL A 140 6.03 -14.60 7.23
N ARG A 141 7.00 -15.51 7.14
CA ARG A 141 8.14 -15.34 6.21
C ARG A 141 7.70 -15.30 4.75
N GLU A 142 6.77 -16.15 4.36
CA GLU A 142 6.22 -16.15 3.01
C GLU A 142 5.48 -14.83 2.70
N ALA A 143 4.64 -14.35 3.64
CA ALA A 143 3.96 -13.07 3.51
C ALA A 143 4.95 -11.89 3.34
N MET A 144 6.01 -11.86 4.13
CA MET A 144 7.06 -10.83 4.01
C MET A 144 7.77 -10.88 2.65
N LYS A 145 8.03 -12.07 2.11
CA LYS A 145 8.62 -12.24 0.78
C LYS A 145 7.68 -11.76 -0.32
N GLN A 146 6.40 -12.08 -0.20
CA GLN A 146 5.37 -11.62 -1.13
C GLN A 146 5.22 -10.09 -1.09
N ASP A 147 5.28 -9.48 0.10
CA ASP A 147 5.26 -8.02 0.24
C ASP A 147 6.36 -7.36 -0.59
N GLN A 148 7.58 -7.87 -0.53
CA GLN A 148 8.69 -7.30 -1.30
C GLN A 148 8.39 -7.27 -2.80
N GLN A 149 7.83 -8.34 -3.35
CA GLN A 149 7.48 -8.42 -4.78
C GLN A 149 6.31 -7.51 -5.15
N ARG A 150 5.24 -7.52 -4.32
CA ARG A 150 4.05 -6.68 -4.53
C ARG A 150 4.39 -5.19 -4.42
N ARG A 151 5.23 -4.82 -3.47
CA ARG A 151 5.66 -3.44 -3.24
C ARG A 151 6.48 -2.88 -4.40
N LEU A 152 7.38 -3.66 -4.97
CA LEU A 152 8.12 -3.25 -6.17
C LEU A 152 7.17 -2.92 -7.34
N ARG A 153 6.15 -3.76 -7.54
CA ARG A 153 5.12 -3.49 -8.56
C ARG A 153 4.36 -2.21 -8.24
N TRP A 154 3.87 -2.08 -7.00
CA TRP A 154 3.13 -0.91 -6.56
C TRP A 154 3.94 0.39 -6.72
N GLN A 155 5.21 0.40 -6.33
CA GLN A 155 6.09 1.57 -6.50
C GLN A 155 6.30 1.93 -7.97
N THR A 156 6.44 0.93 -8.84
CA THR A 156 6.51 1.13 -10.28
C THR A 156 5.23 1.77 -10.81
N ASP A 157 4.06 1.30 -10.34
CA ASP A 157 2.75 1.79 -10.70
C ASP A 157 2.54 3.24 -10.24
N GLN A 158 2.88 3.54 -8.99
CA GLN A 158 2.84 4.90 -8.45
C GLN A 158 3.76 5.86 -9.24
N SER A 159 4.95 5.39 -9.62
CA SER A 159 5.86 6.18 -10.46
C SER A 159 5.25 6.47 -11.83
N LEU A 160 4.60 5.49 -12.44
CA LEU A 160 3.92 5.66 -13.73
C LEU A 160 2.75 6.64 -13.62
N LEU A 161 1.90 6.49 -12.61
CA LEU A 161 0.78 7.42 -12.36
C LEU A 161 1.26 8.86 -12.22
N LYS A 162 2.29 9.11 -11.42
CA LYS A 162 2.89 10.46 -11.27
C LYS A 162 3.39 11.04 -12.60
N ARG A 163 3.96 10.20 -13.49
CA ARG A 163 4.38 10.66 -14.84
C ARG A 163 3.17 11.02 -15.70
N VAL A 164 2.13 10.19 -15.72
CA VAL A 164 0.88 10.47 -16.45
C VAL A 164 0.23 11.74 -15.90
N ASP A 165 0.19 11.94 -14.59
CA ASP A 165 -0.38 13.13 -13.96
C ASP A 165 0.40 14.41 -14.29
N SER A 166 1.69 14.31 -14.59
CA SER A 166 2.51 15.44 -15.02
C SER A 166 2.20 15.92 -16.45
N LEU A 167 1.44 15.14 -17.23
CA LEU A 167 1.04 15.53 -18.58
C LEU A 167 0.00 16.65 -18.52
N SER A 168 0.19 17.68 -19.36
CA SER A 168 -0.83 18.72 -19.56
C SER A 168 -2.10 18.15 -20.21
N PRO A 169 -3.26 18.81 -20.10
CA PRO A 169 -4.48 18.38 -20.78
C PRO A 169 -4.27 18.13 -22.28
N ARG A 170 -3.50 19.00 -22.94
CA ARG A 170 -3.19 18.87 -24.37
C ARG A 170 -2.28 17.66 -24.68
N GLU A 171 -1.32 17.39 -23.81
CA GLU A 171 -0.45 16.22 -23.95
C GLU A 171 -1.23 14.92 -23.72
N ARG A 172 -2.18 14.89 -22.77
CA ARG A 172 -3.07 13.73 -22.56
C ARG A 172 -3.96 13.47 -23.78
N GLU A 173 -4.56 14.50 -24.35
CA GLU A 173 -5.38 14.40 -25.55
C GLU A 173 -4.58 13.83 -26.74
N ILE A 174 -3.37 14.34 -26.97
CA ILE A 174 -2.47 13.82 -28.00
C ILE A 174 -2.05 12.38 -27.71
N LEU A 175 -1.75 12.06 -26.46
CA LEU A 175 -1.40 10.69 -26.04
C LEU A 175 -2.53 9.71 -26.38
N THR A 176 -3.78 10.04 -26.05
CA THR A 176 -4.96 9.21 -26.37
C THR A 176 -5.05 8.97 -27.88
N LEU A 177 -4.92 10.00 -28.69
CA LEU A 177 -4.98 9.88 -30.16
C LEU A 177 -3.83 9.02 -30.73
N VAL A 178 -2.64 9.09 -30.12
CA VAL A 178 -1.51 8.22 -30.50
C VAL A 178 -1.80 6.77 -30.11
N MET A 179 -2.40 6.54 -28.96
CA MET A 179 -2.80 5.18 -28.52
C MET A 179 -3.88 4.59 -29.45
N ASP A 180 -4.75 5.42 -30.02
CA ASP A 180 -5.71 5.05 -31.08
C ASP A 180 -5.05 4.79 -32.44
N GLY A 181 -3.72 4.85 -32.53
CA GLY A 181 -2.95 4.59 -33.75
C GLY A 181 -2.93 5.76 -34.77
N LYS A 182 -3.36 6.96 -34.38
CA LYS A 182 -3.38 8.12 -35.31
C LYS A 182 -1.99 8.68 -35.60
N LEU A 183 -1.75 9.00 -36.87
CA LEU A 183 -0.52 9.64 -37.30
C LEU A 183 -0.54 11.13 -36.95
N SER A 184 0.64 11.75 -36.81
CA SER A 184 0.79 13.16 -36.45
C SER A 184 0.02 14.13 -37.40
N LYS A 185 -0.12 13.80 -38.69
CA LYS A 185 -0.93 14.58 -39.64
C LYS A 185 -2.44 14.52 -39.32
N GLN A 186 -2.94 13.34 -38.92
CA GLN A 186 -4.34 13.14 -38.55
C GLN A 186 -4.67 13.85 -37.23
N ILE A 187 -3.74 13.76 -36.25
CA ILE A 187 -3.84 14.47 -34.98
C ILE A 187 -3.85 15.97 -35.19
N ALA A 188 -2.96 16.49 -36.03
CA ALA A 188 -2.88 17.91 -36.37
C ALA A 188 -4.20 18.43 -36.95
N SER A 189 -4.77 17.69 -37.92
CA SER A 189 -6.06 18.02 -38.52
C SER A 189 -7.22 17.95 -37.53
N GLN A 190 -7.24 16.93 -36.65
CA GLN A 190 -8.32 16.75 -35.67
C GLN A 190 -8.31 17.81 -34.55
N LEU A 191 -7.12 18.28 -34.20
CA LEU A 191 -6.92 19.23 -33.11
C LEU A 191 -6.75 20.67 -33.56
N ASP A 192 -6.84 20.91 -34.86
CA ASP A 192 -6.65 22.23 -35.55
C ASP A 192 -5.32 22.91 -35.13
N ILE A 193 -4.22 22.15 -35.22
CA ILE A 193 -2.86 22.64 -34.93
C ILE A 193 -1.87 22.18 -36.01
N SER A 194 -0.68 22.77 -36.03
CA SER A 194 0.35 22.35 -36.97
C SER A 194 0.94 20.96 -36.61
N VAL A 195 1.37 20.21 -37.64
CA VAL A 195 2.11 18.96 -37.44
C VAL A 195 3.35 19.20 -36.56
N LYS A 196 4.04 20.30 -36.73
CA LYS A 196 5.20 20.68 -35.91
C LYS A 196 4.83 20.83 -34.42
N THR A 197 3.65 21.38 -34.14
CA THR A 197 3.13 21.51 -32.77
C THR A 197 2.83 20.14 -32.19
N VAL A 198 2.25 19.22 -32.97
CA VAL A 198 2.02 17.82 -32.51
C VAL A 198 3.33 17.15 -32.17
N GLU A 199 4.36 17.25 -33.02
CA GLU A 199 5.68 16.66 -32.79
C GLU A 199 6.35 17.26 -31.55
N ALA A 200 6.19 18.56 -31.28
CA ALA A 200 6.69 19.18 -30.05
C ALA A 200 6.01 18.60 -28.79
N HIS A 201 4.68 18.43 -28.83
CA HIS A 201 3.95 17.78 -27.73
C HIS A 201 4.37 16.31 -27.57
N ARG A 202 4.54 15.57 -28.65
CA ARG A 202 5.02 14.19 -28.63
C ARG A 202 6.38 14.09 -27.96
N ALA A 203 7.33 14.95 -28.30
CA ALA A 203 8.64 14.99 -27.66
C ALA A 203 8.54 15.29 -26.15
N ASN A 204 7.65 16.23 -25.76
CA ASN A 204 7.41 16.53 -24.36
C ASN A 204 6.80 15.34 -23.58
N ILE A 205 5.86 14.61 -24.20
CA ILE A 205 5.29 13.39 -23.61
C ILE A 205 6.39 12.36 -23.33
N LEU A 206 7.23 12.05 -24.33
CA LEU A 206 8.34 11.09 -24.17
C LEU A 206 9.27 11.49 -23.02
N ARG A 207 9.63 12.78 -22.96
CA ARG A 207 10.48 13.32 -21.89
C ARG A 207 9.84 13.18 -20.52
N LYS A 208 8.55 13.51 -20.36
CA LYS A 208 7.81 13.42 -19.09
C LYS A 208 7.56 11.96 -18.67
N MET A 209 7.33 11.09 -19.66
CA MET A 209 7.15 9.66 -19.44
C MET A 209 8.48 8.92 -19.20
N HIS A 210 9.63 9.60 -19.36
CA HIS A 210 10.98 9.03 -19.26
C HIS A 210 11.18 7.80 -20.15
N VAL A 211 10.82 7.90 -21.42
CA VAL A 211 10.96 6.85 -22.43
C VAL A 211 11.45 7.43 -23.76
N ASP A 212 12.03 6.58 -24.60
CA ASP A 212 12.62 6.97 -25.87
C ASP A 212 11.66 6.82 -27.07
N SER A 213 10.56 6.09 -26.89
CA SER A 213 9.61 5.82 -27.98
C SER A 213 8.16 5.70 -27.50
N PHE A 214 7.21 6.01 -28.41
CA PHE A 214 5.78 5.81 -28.12
C PHE A 214 5.39 4.33 -27.95
N ILE A 215 6.13 3.41 -28.56
CA ILE A 215 5.92 1.97 -28.32
C ILE A 215 6.12 1.65 -26.84
N GLN A 216 7.16 2.22 -26.23
CA GLN A 216 7.39 2.05 -24.78
C GLN A 216 6.27 2.68 -23.95
N VAL A 217 5.76 3.86 -24.34
CA VAL A 217 4.59 4.48 -23.68
C VAL A 217 3.38 3.54 -23.73
N VAL A 218 3.06 3.05 -24.93
CA VAL A 218 1.93 2.12 -25.14
C VAL A 218 2.11 0.86 -24.31
N CYS A 219 3.29 0.25 -24.31
CA CYS A 219 3.57 -0.94 -23.48
C CYS A 219 3.43 -0.67 -21.97
N LEU A 220 3.88 0.50 -21.49
CA LEU A 220 3.74 0.87 -20.08
C LEU A 220 2.28 1.05 -19.67
N ILE A 221 1.46 1.63 -20.54
CA ILE A 221 0.06 1.94 -20.27
C ILE A 221 -0.83 0.70 -20.51
N ALA A 222 -0.61 -0.04 -21.61
CA ALA A 222 -1.42 -1.22 -21.95
C ALA A 222 -1.35 -2.33 -20.90
N ASN A 223 -0.20 -2.49 -20.24
CA ASN A 223 -0.06 -3.41 -19.11
C ASN A 223 -0.85 -2.96 -17.86
N LYS A 224 -1.54 -1.82 -17.91
CA LYS A 224 -2.16 -1.12 -16.77
C LYS A 224 -3.48 -0.44 -17.11
N GLN A 225 -4.23 -1.01 -18.05
CA GLN A 225 -5.52 -0.45 -18.48
C GLN A 225 -6.47 -0.17 -17.33
N ASP A 226 -6.40 -0.96 -16.25
CA ASP A 226 -7.19 -0.73 -15.03
C ASP A 226 -6.86 0.59 -14.29
N LEU A 227 -5.69 1.20 -14.54
CA LEU A 227 -5.27 2.44 -13.86
C LEU A 227 -5.76 3.72 -14.55
N LEU A 228 -6.16 3.66 -15.80
CA LEU A 228 -6.62 4.84 -16.56
C LEU A 228 -8.13 5.09 -16.38
N ASP A 229 -8.90 4.04 -16.08
CA ASP A 229 -10.36 4.15 -15.91
C ASP A 229 -10.76 4.81 -14.59
N THR A 230 -9.88 4.82 -13.58
CA THR A 230 -10.17 5.46 -12.28
C THR A 230 -9.98 6.98 -12.27
N SER A 231 -9.23 7.55 -13.21
CA SER A 231 -9.00 9.01 -13.27
C SER A 231 -10.10 9.80 -14.02
N SER A 232 -11.07 9.12 -14.60
CA SER A 232 -12.17 9.76 -15.34
C SER A 232 -13.46 9.96 -14.53
N CYS A 233 -13.52 9.50 -13.26
CA CYS A 233 -14.72 9.62 -12.41
C CYS A 233 -14.81 10.90 -11.55
N ASP A 234 -13.75 11.72 -11.47
CA ASP A 234 -13.75 12.92 -10.60
C ASP A 234 -14.04 14.24 -11.33
N ALA A 235 -14.66 14.16 -12.52
CA ALA A 235 -15.09 15.37 -13.28
C ALA A 235 -16.55 15.23 -13.74
N ALA A 236 -17.49 15.20 -12.77
CA ALA A 236 -18.92 15.41 -13.02
C ALA A 236 -19.58 16.13 -11.84
#